data_f5939936c1cf2b3f5015c7ff8422d90e
#
_entry.id   f5939936c1cf2b3f5015c7ff8422d90e
#
_cell.length_a   1.000
_cell.length_b   1.000
_cell.length_c   1.000
_cell.angle_alpha   90.00
_cell.angle_beta   90.00
_cell.angle_gamma   90.00
#
_symmetry.space_group_name_H-M   'P 1'
#
loop_
_entity.id
_entity.type
_entity.pdbx_description
1 polymer ?
#
loop_
_entity_poly.entity_id
_entity_poly.type
_entity_poly.pdbx_seq_one_letter_code
_entity_poly.pdbx_strand_id
1 'polypeptide(L)'
;MTAALTPRVEVSVAEPTQPAPRMVVCYFIVSDDVERSRRFYTEVLGGRVVFGPEPTNIELANSFVIINSGGGPTDDKPTVTLETPSDPDRVSSFLNIRVADIHAVYAEWSARGAQFLTPPKQHQYEIRCYIRDPDGYIIEVGQTTDPQGDWWPADWPPIN
;
A
#
# COMPACT_ATOMS: atom_id res chain seq x y z
N MET A 1 0.89 38.80 -8.40
CA MET A 1 -0.44 38.18 -8.32
C MET A 1 -0.37 37.15 -7.21
N THR A 2 -0.96 37.46 -6.07
CA THR A 2 -0.94 36.60 -4.88
C THR A 2 -2.05 35.56 -5.06
N ALA A 3 -1.70 34.31 -5.19
CA ALA A 3 -2.68 33.22 -5.25
C ALA A 3 -3.42 33.16 -3.91
N ALA A 4 -4.73 33.31 -3.93
CA ALA A 4 -5.58 33.15 -2.76
C ALA A 4 -5.52 31.69 -2.28
N LEU A 5 -5.06 31.48 -1.05
CA LEU A 5 -5.12 30.21 -0.38
C LEU A 5 -6.60 29.82 -0.19
N THR A 6 -7.00 28.70 -0.77
CA THR A 6 -8.32 28.11 -0.53
C THR A 6 -8.42 27.75 0.95
N PRO A 7 -9.48 28.16 1.68
CA PRO A 7 -9.60 27.84 3.09
C PRO A 7 -9.69 26.32 3.29
N ARG A 8 -8.88 25.83 4.22
CA ARG A 8 -8.88 24.41 4.63
C ARG A 8 -10.20 24.13 5.37
N VAL A 9 -10.88 23.06 4.99
CA VAL A 9 -12.02 22.56 5.78
C VAL A 9 -11.45 21.92 7.04
N GLU A 10 -11.69 22.49 8.21
CA GLU A 10 -11.41 21.84 9.48
C GLU A 10 -12.35 20.63 9.61
N VAL A 11 -11.78 19.44 9.46
CA VAL A 11 -12.49 18.19 9.77
C VAL A 11 -12.35 17.96 11.27
N SER A 12 -13.38 18.31 12.03
CA SER A 12 -13.46 17.89 13.44
C SER A 12 -13.68 16.38 13.48
N VAL A 13 -12.65 15.65 13.88
CA VAL A 13 -12.79 14.22 14.18
C VAL A 13 -13.35 14.14 15.61
N ALA A 14 -14.62 13.74 15.74
CA ALA A 14 -15.21 13.49 17.04
C ALA A 14 -14.44 12.34 17.74
N GLU A 15 -14.07 12.54 19.00
CA GLU A 15 -13.49 11.49 19.85
C GLU A 15 -14.43 10.27 19.86
N PRO A 16 -13.92 9.04 19.65
CA PRO A 16 -14.74 7.85 19.68
C PRO A 16 -15.30 7.66 21.10
N THR A 17 -16.61 7.62 21.22
CA THR A 17 -17.33 7.46 22.52
C THR A 17 -17.26 6.04 23.09
N GLN A 18 -16.69 5.10 22.36
CA GLN A 18 -16.42 3.72 22.78
C GLN A 18 -15.02 3.30 22.33
N PRO A 19 -14.35 2.37 23.07
CA PRO A 19 -13.10 1.81 22.59
C PRO A 19 -13.32 1.20 21.21
N ALA A 20 -12.52 1.63 20.23
CA ALA A 20 -12.58 1.08 18.88
C ALA A 20 -12.44 -0.45 18.93
N PRO A 21 -13.23 -1.20 18.16
CA PRO A 21 -13.02 -2.63 18.05
C PRO A 21 -11.56 -2.88 17.63
N ARG A 22 -10.94 -3.92 18.18
CA ARG A 22 -9.60 -4.35 17.74
C ARG A 22 -9.69 -4.76 16.29
N MET A 23 -9.21 -3.90 15.40
CA MET A 23 -9.38 -4.01 13.98
C MET A 23 -8.02 -3.74 13.29
N VAL A 24 -7.69 -4.55 12.31
CA VAL A 24 -6.51 -4.36 11.45
C VAL A 24 -6.99 -4.37 10.01
N VAL A 25 -6.60 -3.35 9.25
CA VAL A 25 -6.86 -3.31 7.82
C VAL A 25 -5.74 -4.07 7.12
N CYS A 26 -6.10 -5.09 6.32
CA CYS A 26 -5.14 -5.88 5.55
C CYS A 26 -5.38 -5.66 4.05
N TYR A 27 -4.32 -5.72 3.27
CA TYR A 27 -4.41 -5.75 1.82
C TYR A 27 -4.41 -7.20 1.34
N PHE A 28 -5.49 -7.62 0.69
CA PHE A 28 -5.62 -8.97 0.15
C PHE A 28 -5.35 -8.95 -1.35
N ILE A 29 -4.49 -9.84 -1.82
CA ILE A 29 -4.20 -10.03 -3.24
C ILE A 29 -4.35 -11.50 -3.65
N VAL A 30 -4.68 -11.70 -4.90
CA VAL A 30 -4.65 -13.00 -5.57
C VAL A 30 -3.34 -13.12 -6.35
N SER A 31 -2.71 -14.27 -6.31
CA SER A 31 -1.45 -14.53 -7.02
C SER A 31 -1.53 -15.82 -7.80
N ASP A 32 -1.03 -15.80 -9.03
CA ASP A 32 -0.86 -17.01 -9.84
C ASP A 32 0.35 -17.84 -9.39
N ASP A 33 1.26 -17.22 -8.62
CA ASP A 33 2.44 -17.84 -8.01
C ASP A 33 2.70 -17.22 -6.63
N VAL A 34 2.08 -17.78 -5.60
CA VAL A 34 2.13 -17.29 -4.21
C VAL A 34 3.57 -17.16 -3.71
N GLU A 35 4.47 -18.09 -4.09
CA GLU A 35 5.87 -18.05 -3.66
C GLU A 35 6.64 -16.91 -4.32
N ARG A 36 6.39 -16.62 -5.60
CA ARG A 36 6.97 -15.47 -6.31
C ARG A 36 6.54 -14.15 -5.64
N SER A 37 5.25 -14.03 -5.35
CA SER A 37 4.70 -12.82 -4.70
C SER A 37 5.17 -12.71 -3.26
N ARG A 38 5.25 -13.82 -2.51
CA ARG A 38 5.84 -13.86 -1.17
C ARG A 38 7.27 -13.27 -1.20
N ARG A 39 8.12 -13.70 -2.14
CA ARG A 39 9.49 -13.19 -2.27
C ARG A 39 9.51 -11.69 -2.57
N PHE A 40 8.65 -11.21 -3.45
CA PHE A 40 8.57 -9.78 -3.75
C PHE A 40 8.26 -8.95 -2.49
N TYR A 41 7.20 -9.31 -1.75
CA TYR A 41 6.80 -8.56 -0.56
C TYR A 41 7.81 -8.68 0.59
N THR A 42 8.61 -9.77 0.66
CA THR A 42 9.64 -9.93 1.70
C THR A 42 11.02 -9.40 1.28
N GLU A 43 11.52 -9.80 0.12
CA GLU A 43 12.90 -9.50 -0.29
C GLU A 43 13.04 -8.10 -0.91
N VAL A 44 12.00 -7.63 -1.63
CA VAL A 44 12.01 -6.31 -2.25
C VAL A 44 11.47 -5.25 -1.30
N LEU A 45 10.27 -5.46 -0.75
CA LEU A 45 9.61 -4.46 0.11
C LEU A 45 10.00 -4.56 1.59
N GLY A 46 10.68 -5.64 2.01
CA GLY A 46 11.19 -5.80 3.37
C GLY A 46 10.15 -6.32 4.38
N GLY A 47 9.05 -6.90 3.91
CA GLY A 47 8.04 -7.52 4.76
C GLY A 47 8.53 -8.82 5.43
N ARG A 48 7.80 -9.27 6.44
CA ARG A 48 8.10 -10.48 7.22
C ARG A 48 6.92 -11.46 7.15
N VAL A 49 7.17 -12.70 6.76
CA VAL A 49 6.15 -13.76 6.81
C VAL A 49 5.75 -14.03 8.27
N VAL A 50 4.46 -13.96 8.55
CA VAL A 50 3.89 -14.26 9.88
C VAL A 50 2.98 -15.48 9.88
N PHE A 51 2.50 -15.91 8.70
CA PHE A 51 1.71 -17.11 8.48
C PHE A 51 1.91 -17.62 7.05
N GLY A 52 1.85 -18.94 6.85
CA GLY A 52 1.99 -19.59 5.54
C GLY A 52 1.95 -21.10 5.62
N PRO A 53 2.10 -21.83 4.50
CA PRO A 53 2.46 -21.33 3.15
C PRO A 53 1.31 -20.73 2.36
N GLU A 54 0.05 -21.13 2.59
CA GLU A 54 -1.11 -20.64 1.86
C GLU A 54 -2.38 -20.66 2.74
N PRO A 55 -3.10 -19.53 2.90
CA PRO A 55 -2.66 -18.21 2.45
C PRO A 55 -1.35 -17.78 3.14
N THR A 56 -0.55 -16.96 2.46
CA THR A 56 0.63 -16.36 3.07
C THR A 56 0.29 -14.99 3.61
N ASN A 57 0.56 -14.75 4.90
CA ASN A 57 0.40 -13.43 5.51
C ASN A 57 1.77 -12.81 5.76
N ILE A 58 1.96 -11.61 5.25
CA ILE A 58 3.20 -10.84 5.35
C ILE A 58 2.89 -9.57 6.14
N GLU A 59 3.56 -9.39 7.27
CA GLU A 59 3.60 -8.12 7.97
C GLU A 59 4.43 -7.15 7.15
N LEU A 60 3.84 -6.03 6.76
CA LEU A 60 4.47 -4.97 5.99
C LEU A 60 4.13 -3.63 6.63
N ALA A 61 5.14 -2.95 7.15
CA ALA A 61 4.99 -1.72 7.92
C ALA A 61 3.96 -1.89 9.08
N ASN A 62 2.89 -1.12 9.09
CA ASN A 62 1.86 -1.13 10.12
C ASN A 62 0.63 -1.99 9.77
N SER A 63 0.72 -2.86 8.76
CA SER A 63 -0.40 -3.66 8.26
C SER A 63 0.07 -5.03 7.75
N PHE A 64 -0.81 -5.73 7.03
CA PHE A 64 -0.52 -7.05 6.49
C PHE A 64 -0.93 -7.14 5.03
N VAL A 65 -0.14 -7.87 4.25
CA VAL A 65 -0.50 -8.33 2.91
C VAL A 65 -0.84 -9.81 3.00
N ILE A 66 -2.04 -10.18 2.55
CA ILE A 66 -2.51 -11.55 2.49
C ILE A 66 -2.48 -12.00 1.04
N ILE A 67 -1.71 -13.05 0.76
CA ILE A 67 -1.53 -13.59 -0.59
C ILE A 67 -2.19 -14.96 -0.67
N ASN A 68 -3.05 -15.15 -1.65
CA ASN A 68 -3.81 -16.39 -1.87
C ASN A 68 -3.86 -16.71 -3.37
N SER A 69 -3.96 -18.00 -3.72
CA SER A 69 -4.08 -18.44 -5.12
C SER A 69 -5.42 -18.11 -5.79
N GLY A 70 -6.35 -17.55 -5.03
CA GLY A 70 -7.67 -17.22 -5.56
C GLY A 70 -8.61 -18.42 -5.63
N GLY A 71 -9.60 -18.33 -6.52
CA GLY A 71 -10.57 -19.40 -6.73
C GLY A 71 -11.98 -18.90 -7.01
N GLY A 72 -12.85 -19.83 -7.37
CA GLY A 72 -14.25 -19.58 -7.69
C GLY A 72 -15.12 -19.17 -6.51
N PRO A 73 -16.44 -19.08 -6.73
CA PRO A 73 -17.40 -18.80 -5.68
C PRO A 73 -17.36 -19.82 -4.54
N THR A 74 -17.67 -19.33 -3.34
CA THR A 74 -17.82 -20.14 -2.10
C THR A 74 -19.12 -19.76 -1.41
N ASP A 75 -19.53 -20.48 -0.37
CA ASP A 75 -20.81 -20.26 0.33
C ASP A 75 -20.91 -18.84 0.93
N ASP A 76 -19.77 -18.27 1.33
CA ASP A 76 -19.68 -16.92 1.92
C ASP A 76 -19.48 -15.79 0.87
N LYS A 77 -19.21 -16.17 -0.39
CA LYS A 77 -19.11 -15.25 -1.54
C LYS A 77 -19.66 -15.92 -2.83
N PRO A 78 -20.95 -16.20 -2.89
CA PRO A 78 -21.54 -17.11 -3.87
C PRO A 78 -21.49 -16.65 -5.33
N THR A 79 -21.16 -15.41 -5.60
CA THR A 79 -21.09 -14.82 -6.95
C THR A 79 -19.73 -14.23 -7.31
N VAL A 80 -18.73 -14.37 -6.41
CA VAL A 80 -17.42 -13.73 -6.57
C VAL A 80 -16.35 -14.75 -6.90
N THR A 81 -15.64 -14.54 -7.99
CA THR A 81 -14.38 -15.21 -8.31
C THR A 81 -13.21 -14.29 -7.95
N LEU A 82 -12.21 -14.86 -7.31
CA LEU A 82 -10.96 -14.19 -6.98
C LEU A 82 -9.90 -14.59 -8.00
N GLU A 83 -9.40 -13.61 -8.74
CA GLU A 83 -8.40 -13.80 -9.80
C GLU A 83 -7.42 -12.63 -9.83
N THR A 84 -6.26 -12.84 -10.45
CA THR A 84 -5.27 -11.79 -10.69
C THR A 84 -5.81 -10.72 -11.66
N PRO A 85 -5.25 -9.50 -11.67
CA PRO A 85 -5.65 -8.46 -12.62
C PRO A 85 -5.53 -8.96 -14.07
N SER A 86 -6.64 -8.98 -14.80
CA SER A 86 -6.68 -9.34 -16.22
C SER A 86 -6.07 -8.27 -17.13
N ASP A 87 -6.06 -7.01 -16.68
CA ASP A 87 -5.42 -5.87 -17.35
C ASP A 87 -4.68 -5.03 -16.30
N PRO A 88 -3.36 -5.18 -16.19
CA PRO A 88 -2.57 -4.49 -15.17
C PRO A 88 -2.49 -2.96 -15.35
N ASP A 89 -2.94 -2.43 -16.48
CA ASP A 89 -3.01 -0.98 -16.74
C ASP A 89 -4.40 -0.39 -16.40
N ARG A 90 -5.34 -1.23 -15.93
CA ARG A 90 -6.69 -0.81 -15.55
C ARG A 90 -7.00 -1.25 -14.13
N VAL A 91 -6.77 -0.36 -13.18
CA VAL A 91 -6.95 -0.64 -11.75
C VAL A 91 -8.09 0.19 -11.15
N SER A 92 -8.85 -0.39 -10.23
CA SER A 92 -9.90 0.28 -9.47
C SER A 92 -9.49 0.59 -8.03
N SER A 93 -8.42 -0.02 -7.55
CA SER A 93 -7.83 0.22 -6.22
C SER A 93 -6.35 -0.18 -6.25
N PHE A 94 -5.58 0.33 -5.31
CA PHE A 94 -4.17 -0.01 -5.14
C PHE A 94 -3.73 0.16 -3.69
N LEU A 95 -2.64 -0.51 -3.32
CA LEU A 95 -1.97 -0.29 -2.05
C LEU A 95 -1.23 1.05 -2.10
N ASN A 96 -1.38 1.87 -1.06
CA ASN A 96 -0.62 3.10 -0.89
C ASN A 96 0.34 2.94 0.29
N ILE A 97 1.63 3.14 0.05
CA ILE A 97 2.69 3.09 1.06
C ILE A 97 3.28 4.49 1.20
N ARG A 98 3.18 5.05 2.41
CA ARG A 98 3.78 6.37 2.69
C ARG A 98 5.14 6.18 3.35
N VAL A 99 6.13 6.93 2.86
CA VAL A 99 7.53 6.84 3.30
C VAL A 99 8.09 8.22 3.66
N ALA A 100 9.09 8.24 4.53
CA ALA A 100 9.75 9.47 4.95
C ALA A 100 10.70 10.03 3.88
N ASP A 101 11.40 9.14 3.17
CA ASP A 101 12.34 9.50 2.09
C ASP A 101 12.10 8.59 0.88
N ILE A 102 11.34 9.11 -0.09
CA ILE A 102 10.99 8.37 -1.31
C ILE A 102 12.20 8.13 -2.22
N HIS A 103 13.21 9.00 -2.18
CA HIS A 103 14.40 8.81 -3.03
C HIS A 103 15.28 7.69 -2.50
N ALA A 104 15.43 7.58 -1.17
CA ALA A 104 16.12 6.46 -0.55
C ALA A 104 15.40 5.14 -0.81
N VAL A 105 14.07 5.10 -0.62
CA VAL A 105 13.24 3.92 -0.89
C VAL A 105 13.28 3.53 -2.37
N TYR A 106 13.19 4.49 -3.28
CA TYR A 106 13.29 4.25 -4.72
C TYR A 106 14.63 3.58 -5.07
N ALA A 107 15.74 4.10 -4.54
CA ALA A 107 17.06 3.54 -4.79
C ALA A 107 17.19 2.12 -4.21
N GLU A 108 16.77 1.92 -2.97
CA GLU A 108 16.86 0.64 -2.26
C GLU A 108 16.01 -0.44 -2.94
N TRP A 109 14.72 -0.15 -3.20
CA TRP A 109 13.83 -1.14 -3.80
C TRP A 109 14.18 -1.41 -5.27
N SER A 110 14.65 -0.42 -6.02
CA SER A 110 15.19 -0.64 -7.37
C SER A 110 16.39 -1.58 -7.36
N ALA A 111 17.31 -1.41 -6.40
CA ALA A 111 18.46 -2.29 -6.24
C ALA A 111 18.07 -3.74 -5.87
N ARG A 112 16.91 -3.91 -5.19
CA ARG A 112 16.31 -5.22 -4.87
C ARG A 112 15.43 -5.78 -5.99
N GLY A 113 15.27 -5.07 -7.11
CA GLY A 113 14.56 -5.54 -8.30
C GLY A 113 13.12 -5.05 -8.46
N ALA A 114 12.67 -4.06 -7.68
CA ALA A 114 11.36 -3.43 -7.90
C ALA A 114 11.28 -2.77 -9.29
N GLN A 115 10.16 -2.99 -9.97
CA GLN A 115 9.91 -2.38 -11.28
C GLN A 115 9.04 -1.14 -11.11
N PHE A 116 9.68 0.02 -11.05
CA PHE A 116 8.98 1.30 -11.00
C PHE A 116 8.48 1.71 -12.38
N LEU A 117 7.25 2.22 -12.45
CA LEU A 117 6.67 2.76 -13.69
C LEU A 117 7.38 4.05 -14.12
N THR A 118 7.77 4.86 -13.15
CA THR A 118 8.59 6.07 -13.36
C THR A 118 9.46 6.33 -12.13
N PRO A 119 10.55 7.11 -12.25
CA PRO A 119 11.18 7.71 -11.08
C PRO A 119 10.19 8.57 -10.29
N PRO A 120 10.47 8.89 -9.01
CA PRO A 120 9.66 9.78 -8.20
C PRO A 120 9.35 11.10 -8.89
N LYS A 121 8.08 11.52 -8.87
CA LYS A 121 7.58 12.75 -9.48
C LYS A 121 7.07 13.71 -8.43
N GLN A 122 7.51 14.97 -8.51
CA GLN A 122 7.03 16.04 -7.63
C GLN A 122 5.61 16.47 -8.04
N HIS A 123 4.73 16.54 -7.04
CA HIS A 123 3.39 17.14 -7.10
C HIS A 123 3.27 18.27 -6.07
N GLN A 124 2.12 18.92 -5.99
CA GLN A 124 1.95 20.11 -5.16
C GLN A 124 2.24 19.86 -3.67
N TYR A 125 1.81 18.71 -3.12
CA TYR A 125 1.90 18.37 -1.70
C TYR A 125 2.56 17.03 -1.43
N GLU A 126 3.07 16.38 -2.46
CA GLU A 126 3.72 15.07 -2.33
C GLU A 126 4.73 14.80 -3.44
N ILE A 127 5.62 13.87 -3.17
CA ILE A 127 6.42 13.19 -4.19
C ILE A 127 5.88 11.77 -4.25
N ARG A 128 5.64 11.22 -5.45
CA ARG A 128 5.15 9.85 -5.60
C ARG A 128 5.71 9.15 -6.82
N CYS A 129 5.71 7.84 -6.75
CA CYS A 129 5.96 6.93 -7.88
C CYS A 129 5.12 5.67 -7.67
N TYR A 130 5.10 4.82 -8.68
CA TYR A 130 4.34 3.58 -8.66
C TYR A 130 5.25 2.42 -9.01
N ILE A 131 5.05 1.28 -8.36
CA ILE A 131 5.64 0.00 -8.72
C ILE A 131 4.52 -0.98 -9.08
N ARG A 132 4.90 -1.99 -9.84
CA ARG A 132 4.03 -3.11 -10.17
C ARG A 132 4.55 -4.34 -9.44
N ASP A 133 3.67 -5.02 -8.74
CA ASP A 133 4.02 -6.30 -8.15
C ASP A 133 4.07 -7.42 -9.23
N PRO A 134 4.53 -8.63 -8.90
CA PRO A 134 4.66 -9.71 -9.88
C PRO A 134 3.35 -10.18 -10.52
N ASP A 135 2.20 -9.94 -9.89
CA ASP A 135 0.87 -10.30 -10.39
C ASP A 135 0.18 -9.15 -11.13
N GLY A 136 0.82 -7.98 -11.20
CA GLY A 136 0.31 -6.82 -11.92
C GLY A 136 -0.41 -5.80 -11.04
N TYR A 137 -0.50 -6.01 -9.73
CA TYR A 137 -1.06 -5.01 -8.82
C TYR A 137 -0.20 -3.76 -8.76
N ILE A 138 -0.85 -2.61 -8.74
CA ILE A 138 -0.18 -1.32 -8.58
C ILE A 138 -0.01 -1.00 -7.10
N ILE A 139 1.17 -0.52 -6.74
CA ILE A 139 1.49 0.01 -5.43
C ILE A 139 1.98 1.44 -5.60
N GLU A 140 1.31 2.39 -4.97
CA GLU A 140 1.79 3.76 -4.88
C GLU A 140 2.77 3.90 -3.74
N VAL A 141 3.91 4.52 -4.01
CA VAL A 141 4.87 4.94 -3.00
C VAL A 141 4.87 6.45 -2.97
N GLY A 142 4.60 7.04 -1.81
CA GLY A 142 4.43 8.47 -1.67
C GLY A 142 5.11 9.06 -0.44
N GLN A 143 5.63 10.26 -0.59
CA GLN A 143 6.17 11.08 0.50
C GLN A 143 5.40 12.40 0.53
N THR A 144 4.86 12.75 1.71
CA THR A 144 4.19 14.04 1.91
C THR A 144 5.23 15.16 1.97
N THR A 145 4.98 16.24 1.22
CA THR A 145 5.80 17.47 1.22
C THR A 145 4.99 18.68 1.67
N ASP A 146 3.79 18.46 2.19
CA ASP A 146 2.95 19.54 2.73
C ASP A 146 3.60 20.10 4.00
N PRO A 147 3.99 21.38 4.02
CA PRO A 147 4.57 22.03 5.20
C PRO A 147 3.60 22.15 6.38
N GLN A 148 2.30 21.93 6.16
CA GLN A 148 1.25 21.90 7.19
C GLN A 148 0.76 20.48 7.46
N GLY A 149 1.53 19.47 7.07
CA GLY A 149 1.17 18.08 6.96
C GLY A 149 0.85 17.32 8.24
N ASP A 150 -0.04 17.85 9.06
CA ASP A 150 -0.52 17.24 10.31
C ASP A 150 -1.54 16.11 10.10
N TRP A 151 -1.75 15.65 8.86
CA TRP A 151 -2.66 14.52 8.62
C TRP A 151 -2.04 13.17 9.02
N TRP A 152 -0.70 13.13 9.24
CA TRP A 152 -0.03 11.97 9.81
C TRP A 152 -0.15 12.04 11.32
N PRO A 153 -0.80 11.07 12.00
CA PRO A 153 -0.95 11.11 13.45
C PRO A 153 0.42 11.21 14.14
N ALA A 154 0.56 12.15 15.09
CA ALA A 154 1.81 12.40 15.79
C ALA A 154 2.30 11.21 16.65
N ASP A 155 1.39 10.30 16.98
CA ASP A 155 1.61 9.07 17.75
C ASP A 155 1.90 7.85 16.87
N TRP A 156 1.86 8.00 15.55
CA TRP A 156 2.27 6.94 14.63
C TRP A 156 3.79 6.78 14.67
N PRO A 157 4.29 5.53 14.58
CA PRO A 157 5.72 5.33 14.61
C PRO A 157 6.37 6.14 13.47
N PRO A 158 7.54 6.75 13.76
CA PRO A 158 8.28 7.45 12.72
C PRO A 158 8.50 6.48 11.56
N ILE A 159 8.30 6.97 10.36
CA ILE A 159 8.66 6.24 9.15
C ILE A 159 10.20 6.28 9.10
N ASN A 160 10.84 5.20 9.59
CA ASN A 160 12.29 5.04 9.54
C ASN A 160 12.70 4.40 8.23
#